data_113d4a0ca050ac05b35d6c3d29d1bac8
#
_entry.id   113d4a0ca050ac05b35d6c3d29d1bac8
#
_cell.length_a   1.000
_cell.length_b   1.000
_cell.length_c   1.000
_cell.angle_alpha   90.00
_cell.angle_beta   90.00
_cell.angle_gamma   90.00
#
_symmetry.space_group_name_H-M   'P 1'
#
loop_
_entity.id
_entity.type
_entity.pdbx_description
1 polymer ?
#
loop_
_entity_poly.entity_id
_entity_poly.type
_entity_poly.pdbx_seq_one_letter_code
_entity_poly.pdbx_strand_id
1 'polypeptide(L)'
;MIDKKRTEDLDWEDLRYFVALARYGTLSATARKLRVNHATVARRVASLEALLGRPLFDRRPDGYAVTEEGRAVLDEAQVMDEAALSVLRRLDAGTELTGLVRLTVGRVLAERFLIGRLDAFHERYPAIDLEVTGGSRVVSLARREADIALRYGAPKDSDLVARRVAKIAFGLYASPAYREKIQAGVTPAFIGFDEESEFVAEAAWLARQFGERRFSFRTSSQTTQAAAARAGYGVALLPRYVAADDPGLVEVLLGERLPERDVWLLIRRDLRRIPRVRAVADYLIEIFRRERLLLGA
;
A
#
# COMPACT_ATOMS: atom_id res chain seq x y z
N MET A 1 6.01 -33.34 -17.35
CA MET A 1 6.72 -32.97 -18.60
C MET A 1 5.82 -31.99 -19.33
N ILE A 2 6.17 -30.69 -19.33
CA ILE A 2 5.38 -29.66 -20.07
C ILE A 2 5.56 -29.95 -21.53
N ASP A 3 4.43 -30.13 -22.25
CA ASP A 3 4.43 -30.41 -23.69
C ASP A 3 4.97 -29.19 -24.45
N LYS A 4 6.16 -29.31 -25.02
CA LYS A 4 6.89 -28.25 -25.71
C LYS A 4 6.04 -27.60 -26.83
N LYS A 5 5.15 -28.37 -27.43
CA LYS A 5 4.22 -27.94 -28.46
C LYS A 5 3.16 -26.96 -27.93
N ARG A 6 2.70 -27.14 -26.70
CA ARG A 6 1.76 -26.21 -26.04
C ARG A 6 2.36 -24.83 -25.74
N THR A 7 3.66 -24.74 -25.54
CA THR A 7 4.35 -23.47 -25.29
C THR A 7 4.52 -22.68 -26.59
N GLU A 8 4.66 -23.37 -27.74
CA GLU A 8 4.78 -22.73 -29.06
C GLU A 8 3.43 -22.17 -29.53
N ASP A 9 2.30 -22.73 -29.06
CA ASP A 9 0.94 -22.32 -29.42
C ASP A 9 0.39 -21.19 -28.50
N LEU A 10 1.10 -20.83 -27.43
CA LEU A 10 0.68 -19.79 -26.48
C LEU A 10 0.90 -18.39 -27.08
N ASP A 11 -0.20 -17.73 -27.49
CA ASP A 11 -0.15 -16.35 -27.97
C ASP A 11 -0.11 -15.37 -26.79
N TRP A 12 0.95 -14.54 -26.74
CA TRP A 12 1.11 -13.48 -25.76
C TRP A 12 -0.05 -12.49 -25.75
N GLU A 13 -0.62 -12.18 -26.89
CA GLU A 13 -1.77 -11.30 -26.96
C GLU A 13 -2.98 -11.86 -26.20
N ASP A 14 -3.24 -13.16 -26.29
CA ASP A 14 -4.36 -13.80 -25.59
C ASP A 14 -4.20 -13.65 -24.06
N LEU A 15 -2.98 -13.83 -23.52
CA LEU A 15 -2.66 -13.56 -22.12
C LEU A 15 -2.89 -12.08 -21.74
N ARG A 16 -2.49 -11.15 -22.59
CA ARG A 16 -2.70 -9.72 -22.38
C ARG A 16 -4.18 -9.35 -22.29
N TYR A 17 -5.03 -9.92 -23.17
CA TYR A 17 -6.48 -9.72 -23.10
C TYR A 17 -7.09 -10.33 -21.84
N PHE A 18 -6.61 -11.49 -21.42
CA PHE A 18 -7.02 -12.13 -20.18
C PHE A 18 -6.69 -11.26 -18.96
N VAL A 19 -5.45 -10.78 -18.81
CA VAL A 19 -5.04 -9.87 -17.74
C VAL A 19 -5.89 -8.60 -17.72
N ALA A 20 -6.15 -8.03 -18.90
CA ALA A 20 -6.96 -6.83 -19.00
C ALA A 20 -8.42 -7.08 -18.57
N LEU A 21 -9.03 -8.22 -18.97
CA LEU A 21 -10.40 -8.56 -18.56
C LEU A 21 -10.49 -8.83 -17.06
N ALA A 22 -9.50 -9.49 -16.47
CA ALA A 22 -9.40 -9.67 -15.02
C ALA A 22 -9.33 -8.35 -14.25
N ARG A 23 -8.65 -7.35 -14.82
CA ARG A 23 -8.50 -6.01 -14.23
C ARG A 23 -9.76 -5.15 -14.34
N TYR A 24 -10.46 -5.17 -15.48
CA TYR A 24 -11.57 -4.25 -15.77
C TYR A 24 -12.96 -4.89 -15.58
N GLY A 25 -13.04 -6.20 -15.38
CA GLY A 25 -14.23 -6.95 -15.00
C GLY A 25 -15.29 -7.13 -16.08
N THR A 26 -15.32 -6.32 -17.14
CA THR A 26 -16.30 -6.42 -18.23
C THR A 26 -15.67 -6.31 -19.62
N LEU A 27 -16.25 -7.00 -20.62
CA LEU A 27 -15.78 -6.91 -22.01
C LEU A 27 -15.78 -5.48 -22.54
N SER A 28 -16.81 -4.70 -22.21
CA SER A 28 -16.96 -3.32 -22.69
C SER A 28 -15.94 -2.37 -22.06
N ALA A 29 -15.63 -2.50 -20.77
CA ALA A 29 -14.60 -1.72 -20.12
C ALA A 29 -13.21 -2.07 -20.64
N THR A 30 -12.94 -3.36 -20.82
CA THR A 30 -11.68 -3.87 -21.36
C THR A 30 -11.47 -3.41 -22.80
N ALA A 31 -12.50 -3.52 -23.64
CA ALA A 31 -12.45 -3.12 -25.04
C ALA A 31 -12.12 -1.62 -25.20
N ARG A 32 -12.74 -0.75 -24.40
CA ARG A 32 -12.43 0.69 -24.37
C ARG A 32 -10.98 0.95 -24.01
N LYS A 33 -10.45 0.27 -23.00
CA LYS A 33 -9.06 0.45 -22.53
C LYS A 33 -8.04 -0.04 -23.56
N LEU A 34 -8.32 -1.17 -24.23
CA LEU A 34 -7.43 -1.73 -25.24
C LEU A 34 -7.68 -1.14 -26.64
N ARG A 35 -8.68 -0.26 -26.83
CA ARG A 35 -9.06 0.34 -28.10
C ARG A 35 -9.43 -0.68 -29.18
N VAL A 36 -10.17 -1.70 -28.78
CA VAL A 36 -10.68 -2.77 -29.66
C VAL A 36 -12.19 -2.94 -29.47
N ASN A 37 -12.83 -3.82 -30.24
CA ASN A 37 -14.22 -4.17 -30.00
C ASN A 37 -14.34 -5.30 -28.94
N HIS A 38 -15.51 -5.39 -28.31
CA HIS A 38 -15.75 -6.38 -27.24
C HIS A 38 -15.71 -7.84 -27.76
N ALA A 39 -16.05 -8.09 -29.03
CA ALA A 39 -15.96 -9.40 -29.63
C ALA A 39 -14.50 -9.88 -29.78
N THR A 40 -13.56 -8.95 -30.02
CA THR A 40 -12.13 -9.25 -30.03
C THR A 40 -11.66 -9.71 -28.64
N VAL A 41 -12.05 -9.01 -27.58
CA VAL A 41 -11.70 -9.40 -26.21
C VAL A 41 -12.23 -10.79 -25.89
N ALA A 42 -13.53 -11.03 -26.17
CA ALA A 42 -14.16 -12.34 -25.93
C ALA A 42 -13.47 -13.48 -26.70
N ARG A 43 -13.16 -13.27 -27.98
CA ARG A 43 -12.48 -14.26 -28.82
C ARG A 43 -11.08 -14.61 -28.32
N ARG A 44 -10.28 -13.60 -27.94
CA ARG A 44 -8.91 -13.79 -27.46
C ARG A 44 -8.88 -14.56 -26.13
N VAL A 45 -9.78 -14.22 -25.21
CA VAL A 45 -9.92 -14.95 -23.95
C VAL A 45 -10.38 -16.39 -24.19
N ALA A 46 -11.37 -16.60 -25.07
CA ALA A 46 -11.83 -17.95 -25.42
C ALA A 46 -10.73 -18.79 -26.08
N SER A 47 -9.87 -18.20 -26.92
CA SER A 47 -8.69 -18.85 -27.50
C SER A 47 -7.74 -19.34 -26.39
N LEU A 48 -7.43 -18.51 -25.38
CA LEU A 48 -6.58 -18.90 -24.26
C LEU A 48 -7.21 -20.03 -23.43
N GLU A 49 -8.51 -19.94 -23.11
CA GLU A 49 -9.25 -20.98 -22.38
C GLU A 49 -9.25 -22.33 -23.16
N ALA A 50 -9.44 -22.27 -24.47
CA ALA A 50 -9.38 -23.46 -25.35
C ALA A 50 -7.98 -24.10 -25.35
N LEU A 51 -6.92 -23.30 -25.47
CA LEU A 51 -5.53 -23.78 -25.40
C LEU A 51 -5.20 -24.44 -24.07
N LEU A 52 -5.63 -23.83 -22.98
CA LEU A 52 -5.37 -24.31 -21.61
C LEU A 52 -6.30 -25.47 -21.21
N GLY A 53 -7.43 -25.62 -21.90
CA GLY A 53 -8.46 -26.64 -21.62
C GLY A 53 -9.19 -26.39 -20.30
N ARG A 54 -9.22 -25.17 -19.82
CA ARG A 54 -9.80 -24.75 -18.54
C ARG A 54 -10.50 -23.40 -18.67
N PRO A 55 -11.68 -23.20 -18.04
CA PRO A 55 -12.30 -21.88 -17.94
C PRO A 55 -11.50 -21.01 -16.96
N LEU A 56 -11.14 -19.80 -17.39
CA LEU A 56 -10.41 -18.83 -16.59
C LEU A 56 -11.34 -17.79 -15.97
N PHE A 57 -12.57 -17.67 -16.50
CA PHE A 57 -13.60 -16.77 -15.99
C PHE A 57 -14.93 -17.45 -15.76
N ASP A 58 -15.60 -17.07 -14.69
CA ASP A 58 -17.04 -17.25 -14.48
C ASP A 58 -17.79 -16.04 -15.04
N ARG A 59 -18.79 -16.29 -15.89
CA ARG A 59 -19.68 -15.24 -16.38
C ARG A 59 -20.75 -14.94 -15.31
N ARG A 60 -20.87 -13.68 -14.93
CA ARG A 60 -21.87 -13.20 -13.95
C ARG A 60 -22.73 -12.12 -14.58
N PRO A 61 -23.91 -11.81 -14.03
CA PRO A 61 -24.79 -10.74 -14.53
C PRO A 61 -24.08 -9.37 -14.54
N ASP A 62 -23.14 -9.14 -13.63
CA ASP A 62 -22.37 -7.91 -13.44
C ASP A 62 -21.01 -7.93 -14.14
N GLY A 63 -20.61 -9.04 -14.81
CA GLY A 63 -19.36 -9.12 -15.55
C GLY A 63 -18.67 -10.48 -15.52
N TYR A 64 -17.36 -10.47 -15.40
CA TYR A 64 -16.48 -11.64 -15.40
C TYR A 64 -15.71 -11.73 -14.10
N ALA A 65 -15.82 -12.86 -13.40
CA ALA A 65 -15.03 -13.16 -12.21
C ALA A 65 -13.97 -14.21 -12.54
N VAL A 66 -12.75 -14.03 -12.07
CA VAL A 66 -11.65 -14.96 -12.30
C VAL A 66 -11.88 -16.25 -11.49
N THR A 67 -11.78 -17.41 -12.12
CA THR A 67 -11.87 -18.74 -11.49
C THR A 67 -10.62 -19.04 -10.63
N GLU A 68 -10.60 -20.16 -9.92
CA GLU A 68 -9.41 -20.58 -9.15
C GLU A 68 -8.25 -20.91 -10.11
N GLU A 69 -8.51 -21.63 -11.19
CA GLU A 69 -7.52 -21.88 -12.25
C GLU A 69 -7.08 -20.59 -12.93
N GLY A 70 -8.02 -19.67 -13.17
CA GLY A 70 -7.71 -18.35 -13.71
C GLY A 70 -6.78 -17.54 -12.82
N ARG A 71 -6.87 -17.67 -11.48
CA ARG A 71 -5.94 -16.98 -10.56
C ARG A 71 -4.51 -17.45 -10.70
N ALA A 72 -4.29 -18.76 -10.79
CA ALA A 72 -2.96 -19.32 -11.00
C ALA A 72 -2.32 -18.82 -12.31
N VAL A 73 -3.12 -18.76 -13.40
CA VAL A 73 -2.67 -18.21 -14.69
C VAL A 73 -2.46 -16.69 -14.60
N LEU A 74 -3.31 -15.97 -13.86
CA LEU A 74 -3.26 -14.52 -13.75
C LEU A 74 -1.96 -14.04 -13.09
N ASP A 75 -1.54 -14.72 -12.04
CA ASP A 75 -0.31 -14.37 -11.32
C ASP A 75 0.92 -14.43 -12.27
N GLU A 76 1.04 -15.45 -13.09
CA GLU A 76 2.12 -15.59 -14.07
C GLU A 76 1.96 -14.65 -15.29
N ALA A 77 0.73 -14.50 -15.80
CA ALA A 77 0.44 -13.63 -16.94
C ALA A 77 0.70 -12.15 -16.61
N GLN A 78 0.43 -11.72 -15.39
CA GLN A 78 0.78 -10.38 -14.90
C GLN A 78 2.29 -10.14 -14.91
N VAL A 79 3.10 -11.11 -14.52
CA VAL A 79 4.57 -11.02 -14.58
C VAL A 79 5.04 -10.80 -16.02
N MET A 80 4.44 -11.48 -16.98
CA MET A 80 4.78 -11.32 -18.40
C MET A 80 4.33 -9.96 -18.97
N ASP A 81 3.10 -9.50 -18.69
CA ASP A 81 2.59 -8.18 -19.12
C ASP A 81 3.50 -7.04 -18.64
N GLU A 82 3.99 -7.14 -17.42
CA GLU A 82 4.89 -6.16 -16.86
C GLU A 82 6.33 -6.29 -17.37
N ALA A 83 6.80 -7.48 -17.71
CA ALA A 83 8.08 -7.64 -18.39
C ALA A 83 8.06 -6.92 -19.74
N ALA A 84 6.95 -7.02 -20.49
CA ALA A 84 6.74 -6.29 -21.74
C ALA A 84 6.73 -4.76 -21.52
N LEU A 85 6.02 -4.28 -20.48
CA LEU A 85 6.06 -2.87 -20.09
C LEU A 85 7.45 -2.42 -19.62
N SER A 86 8.23 -3.32 -19.01
CA SER A 86 9.61 -3.05 -18.60
C SER A 86 10.54 -2.83 -19.80
N VAL A 87 10.31 -3.54 -20.92
CA VAL A 87 11.07 -3.33 -22.16
C VAL A 87 10.83 -1.91 -22.70
N LEU A 88 9.56 -1.48 -22.77
CA LEU A 88 9.22 -0.12 -23.20
C LEU A 88 9.84 0.93 -22.27
N ARG A 89 9.73 0.72 -20.94
CA ARG A 89 10.35 1.62 -19.94
C ARG A 89 11.86 1.71 -20.04
N ARG A 90 12.54 0.62 -20.46
CA ARG A 90 14.01 0.63 -20.67
C ARG A 90 14.41 1.41 -21.91
N LEU A 91 13.58 1.40 -22.95
CA LEU A 91 13.78 2.18 -24.16
C LEU A 91 13.51 3.67 -23.90
N ASP A 92 12.49 3.98 -23.08
CA ASP A 92 12.14 5.33 -22.61
C ASP A 92 13.07 5.84 -21.48
N ALA A 93 13.99 5.01 -20.98
CA ALA A 93 15.00 5.38 -19.98
C ALA A 93 16.13 6.25 -20.55
N GLY A 94 15.81 7.12 -21.51
CA GLY A 94 16.55 8.34 -21.78
C GLY A 94 16.69 9.16 -20.49
N THR A 95 17.69 10.02 -20.46
CA THR A 95 18.13 10.86 -19.33
C THR A 95 17.02 11.76 -18.72
N GLU A 96 15.78 11.66 -19.17
CA GLU A 96 14.69 12.53 -18.76
C GLU A 96 13.98 12.02 -17.50
N LEU A 97 13.85 12.94 -16.55
CA LEU A 97 13.12 12.76 -15.30
C LEU A 97 11.61 12.91 -15.54
N THR A 98 11.02 12.01 -16.35
CA THR A 98 9.61 12.07 -16.77
C THR A 98 8.90 10.74 -16.60
N GLY A 99 7.56 10.79 -16.49
CA GLY A 99 6.66 9.63 -16.49
C GLY A 99 6.19 9.19 -15.11
N LEU A 100 5.40 8.13 -15.08
CA LEU A 100 4.71 7.65 -13.88
C LEU A 100 5.63 6.85 -12.96
N VAL A 101 5.52 7.11 -11.65
CA VAL A 101 6.09 6.29 -10.56
C VAL A 101 4.96 5.89 -9.60
N ARG A 102 4.83 4.58 -9.36
CA ARG A 102 3.84 4.01 -8.45
C ARG A 102 4.43 3.79 -7.07
N LEU A 103 3.85 4.49 -6.09
CA LEU A 103 4.23 4.41 -4.69
C LEU A 103 3.12 3.72 -3.89
N THR A 104 3.44 2.65 -3.17
CA THR A 104 2.52 2.06 -2.20
C THR A 104 3.00 2.36 -0.78
N VAL A 105 2.08 2.80 0.08
CA VAL A 105 2.38 3.24 1.45
C VAL A 105 1.18 2.96 2.37
N GLY A 106 1.42 2.75 3.67
CA GLY A 106 0.33 2.64 4.64
C GLY A 106 -0.56 3.88 4.62
N ARG A 107 -1.88 3.69 4.63
CA ARG A 107 -2.87 4.79 4.46
C ARG A 107 -2.59 5.99 5.38
N VAL A 108 -2.41 5.74 6.66
CA VAL A 108 -2.21 6.79 7.66
C VAL A 108 -0.90 7.55 7.43
N LEU A 109 0.15 6.83 7.05
CA LEU A 109 1.44 7.44 6.71
C LEU A 109 1.33 8.31 5.44
N ALA A 110 0.54 7.87 4.44
CA ALA A 110 0.26 8.67 3.26
C ALA A 110 -0.48 9.96 3.63
N GLU A 111 -1.65 9.82 4.26
CA GLU A 111 -2.60 10.92 4.49
C GLU A 111 -2.08 11.97 5.50
N ARG A 112 -1.43 11.50 6.59
CA ARG A 112 -1.08 12.37 7.72
C ARG A 112 0.38 12.84 7.72
N PHE A 113 1.23 12.20 6.91
CA PHE A 113 2.65 12.55 6.88
C PHE A 113 3.15 12.89 5.47
N LEU A 114 2.93 11.99 4.49
CA LEU A 114 3.64 12.07 3.23
C LEU A 114 3.07 13.12 2.26
N ILE A 115 1.75 13.08 1.99
CA ILE A 115 1.14 13.85 0.89
C ILE A 115 1.38 15.35 1.03
N GLY A 116 1.20 15.91 2.23
CA GLY A 116 1.45 17.33 2.47
C GLY A 116 2.92 17.78 2.37
N ARG A 117 3.85 16.85 2.03
CA ARG A 117 5.29 17.10 1.87
C ARG A 117 5.79 16.80 0.46
N LEU A 118 4.87 16.51 -0.46
CA LEU A 118 5.19 16.23 -1.86
C LEU A 118 5.01 17.45 -2.79
N ASP A 119 4.59 18.59 -2.26
CA ASP A 119 4.45 19.85 -2.99
C ASP A 119 5.77 20.26 -3.67
N ALA A 120 6.83 20.42 -2.90
CA ALA A 120 8.15 20.76 -3.40
C ALA A 120 8.77 19.67 -4.32
N PHE A 121 8.31 18.41 -4.23
CA PHE A 121 8.68 17.39 -5.20
C PHE A 121 8.09 17.69 -6.57
N HIS A 122 6.80 18.03 -6.61
CA HIS A 122 6.11 18.36 -7.85
C HIS A 122 6.72 19.61 -8.52
N GLU A 123 7.09 20.62 -7.74
CA GLU A 123 7.79 21.80 -8.25
C GLU A 123 9.15 21.46 -8.84
N ARG A 124 9.93 20.57 -8.18
CA ARG A 124 11.25 20.16 -8.60
C ARG A 124 11.26 19.22 -9.81
N TYR A 125 10.21 18.39 -9.93
CA TYR A 125 10.10 17.35 -10.96
C TYR A 125 8.69 17.36 -11.61
N PRO A 126 8.31 18.43 -12.31
CA PRO A 126 6.94 18.62 -12.81
C PRO A 126 6.50 17.59 -13.86
N ALA A 127 7.45 16.87 -14.48
CA ALA A 127 7.17 15.86 -15.48
C ALA A 127 7.13 14.42 -14.89
N ILE A 128 7.28 14.27 -13.56
CA ILE A 128 7.09 12.99 -12.89
C ILE A 128 5.69 12.92 -12.27
N ASP A 129 4.87 12.02 -12.77
CA ASP A 129 3.56 11.71 -12.19
C ASP A 129 3.70 10.69 -11.05
N LEU A 130 3.00 10.90 -9.96
CA LEU A 130 2.93 9.98 -8.83
C LEU A 130 1.55 9.33 -8.74
N GLU A 131 1.51 7.99 -8.74
CA GLU A 131 0.35 7.21 -8.36
C GLU A 131 0.59 6.66 -6.95
N VAL A 132 -0.14 7.20 -5.95
CA VAL A 132 0.03 6.80 -4.55
C VAL A 132 -1.14 5.92 -4.13
N THR A 133 -0.84 4.65 -3.82
CA THR A 133 -1.83 3.71 -3.28
C THR A 133 -1.66 3.58 -1.79
N GLY A 134 -2.65 4.07 -1.04
CA GLY A 134 -2.75 3.92 0.42
C GLY A 134 -3.65 2.74 0.78
N GLY A 135 -3.15 1.69 1.43
CA GLY A 135 -4.00 0.57 1.83
C GLY A 135 -3.29 -0.50 2.65
N SER A 136 -4.12 -1.28 3.38
CA SER A 136 -3.71 -2.45 4.15
C SER A 136 -3.39 -3.67 3.27
N ARG A 137 -3.94 -3.74 2.07
CA ARG A 137 -3.54 -4.78 1.12
C ARG A 137 -2.05 -4.63 0.86
N VAL A 138 -1.33 -5.71 1.10
CA VAL A 138 0.06 -5.85 0.66
C VAL A 138 0.03 -5.81 -0.87
N VAL A 139 0.06 -4.57 -1.42
CA VAL A 139 0.34 -4.36 -2.84
C VAL A 139 1.75 -4.90 -3.02
N SER A 140 1.84 -6.04 -3.69
CA SER A 140 3.06 -6.81 -3.76
C SER A 140 4.02 -6.13 -4.72
N LEU A 141 5.16 -5.65 -4.22
CA LEU A 141 6.29 -5.28 -5.08
C LEU A 141 6.73 -6.48 -5.93
N ALA A 142 6.63 -7.71 -5.40
CA ALA A 142 6.91 -8.94 -6.13
C ALA A 142 5.91 -9.16 -7.30
N ARG A 143 4.64 -8.78 -7.12
CA ARG A 143 3.63 -8.76 -8.20
C ARG A 143 3.72 -7.53 -9.09
N ARG A 144 4.75 -6.71 -8.89
CA ARG A 144 5.04 -5.52 -9.70
C ARG A 144 3.92 -4.46 -9.75
N GLU A 145 3.03 -4.44 -8.77
CA GLU A 145 1.92 -3.48 -8.66
C GLU A 145 2.38 -2.08 -8.24
N ALA A 146 3.62 -1.94 -7.73
CA ALA A 146 4.25 -0.67 -7.38
C ALA A 146 5.76 -0.67 -7.71
N ASP A 147 6.32 0.52 -7.89
CA ASP A 147 7.76 0.73 -8.16
C ASP A 147 8.52 0.92 -6.85
N ILE A 148 7.92 1.62 -5.90
CA ILE A 148 8.45 1.92 -4.57
C ILE A 148 7.40 1.55 -3.52
N ALA A 149 7.83 1.02 -2.38
CA ALA A 149 6.96 0.85 -1.23
C ALA A 149 7.58 1.46 0.04
N LEU A 150 6.72 2.04 0.89
CA LEU A 150 7.03 2.37 2.27
C LEU A 150 6.27 1.41 3.18
N ARG A 151 6.99 0.67 4.02
CA ARG A 151 6.42 -0.39 4.87
C ARG A 151 6.99 -0.34 6.28
N TYR A 152 6.14 -0.73 7.24
CA TYR A 152 6.58 -1.03 8.60
C TYR A 152 7.25 -2.40 8.66
N GLY A 153 8.41 -2.45 9.33
CA GLY A 153 9.18 -3.68 9.49
C GLY A 153 10.08 -4.03 8.32
N ALA A 154 11.09 -4.84 8.58
CA ALA A 154 12.06 -5.27 7.57
C ALA A 154 11.40 -6.21 6.54
N PRO A 155 11.73 -6.08 5.25
CA PRO A 155 11.23 -6.99 4.23
C PRO A 155 11.80 -8.39 4.43
N LYS A 156 11.02 -9.40 4.04
CA LYS A 156 11.44 -10.80 4.02
C LYS A 156 11.95 -11.25 2.64
N ASP A 157 11.70 -10.43 1.61
CA ASP A 157 11.98 -10.75 0.21
C ASP A 157 13.39 -10.28 -0.18
N SER A 158 14.18 -11.20 -0.78
CA SER A 158 15.55 -10.96 -1.21
C SER A 158 15.69 -10.17 -2.52
N ASP A 159 14.61 -10.06 -3.31
CA ASP A 159 14.64 -9.41 -4.63
C ASP A 159 14.41 -7.89 -4.56
N LEU A 160 14.24 -7.37 -3.36
CA LEU A 160 14.05 -5.96 -3.11
C LEU A 160 15.34 -5.30 -2.64
N VAL A 161 15.54 -4.06 -3.06
CA VAL A 161 16.51 -3.16 -2.44
C VAL A 161 15.79 -2.45 -1.30
N ALA A 162 16.24 -2.72 -0.08
CA ALA A 162 15.62 -2.21 1.13
C ALA A 162 16.53 -1.20 1.84
N ARG A 163 15.95 -0.10 2.30
CA ARG A 163 16.62 0.88 3.14
C ARG A 163 15.71 1.32 4.27
N ARG A 164 16.18 1.26 5.51
CA ARG A 164 15.49 1.87 6.64
C ARG A 164 15.59 3.39 6.49
N VAL A 165 14.45 4.08 6.47
CA VAL A 165 14.38 5.54 6.25
C VAL A 165 13.97 6.31 7.49
N ALA A 166 13.23 5.67 8.41
CA ALA A 166 12.84 6.28 9.66
C ALA A 166 12.58 5.24 10.75
N LYS A 167 12.48 5.74 11.97
CA LYS A 167 11.85 5.09 13.11
C LYS A 167 10.69 5.99 13.54
N ILE A 168 9.50 5.42 13.67
CA ILE A 168 8.30 6.15 14.11
C ILE A 168 8.02 5.79 15.55
N ALA A 169 8.01 6.79 16.41
CA ALA A 169 7.58 6.67 17.79
C ALA A 169 6.06 6.81 17.89
N PHE A 170 5.49 6.09 18.84
CA PHE A 170 4.08 6.18 19.20
C PHE A 170 3.93 6.95 20.50
N GLY A 171 2.73 7.45 20.74
CA GLY A 171 2.30 8.10 21.99
C GLY A 171 0.91 7.64 22.39
N LEU A 172 0.57 7.81 23.65
CA LEU A 172 -0.78 7.68 24.14
C LEU A 172 -1.43 9.07 24.12
N TYR A 173 -2.58 9.20 23.47
CA TYR A 173 -3.25 10.50 23.26
C TYR A 173 -4.71 10.45 23.67
N ALA A 174 -5.18 11.57 24.22
CA ALA A 174 -6.59 11.77 24.55
C ALA A 174 -6.97 13.24 24.28
N SER A 175 -8.26 13.57 24.40
CA SER A 175 -8.66 14.99 24.42
C SER A 175 -8.16 15.68 25.69
N PRO A 176 -7.94 17.03 25.67
CA PRO A 176 -7.55 17.80 26.87
C PRO A 176 -8.45 17.52 28.07
N ALA A 177 -9.76 17.57 27.86
CA ALA A 177 -10.74 17.32 28.91
C ALA A 177 -10.71 15.88 29.47
N TYR A 178 -10.38 14.89 28.61
CA TYR A 178 -10.23 13.49 29.07
C TYR A 178 -8.93 13.30 29.88
N ARG A 179 -7.85 13.95 29.47
CA ARG A 179 -6.59 13.97 30.26
C ARG A 179 -6.80 14.56 31.65
N GLU A 180 -7.56 15.64 31.78
CA GLU A 180 -7.89 16.24 33.11
C GLU A 180 -8.63 15.25 33.98
N LYS A 181 -9.60 14.47 33.42
CA LYS A 181 -10.27 13.42 34.21
C LYS A 181 -9.29 12.33 34.67
N ILE A 182 -8.34 11.94 33.87
CA ILE A 182 -7.29 10.98 34.27
C ILE A 182 -6.45 11.56 35.41
N GLN A 183 -6.05 12.82 35.30
CA GLN A 183 -5.28 13.51 36.35
C GLN A 183 -6.08 13.65 37.65
N ALA A 184 -7.41 13.75 37.56
CA ALA A 184 -8.33 13.73 38.70
C ALA A 184 -8.61 12.32 39.27
N GLY A 185 -7.89 11.28 38.78
CA GLY A 185 -7.98 9.93 39.33
C GLY A 185 -8.95 9.00 38.60
N VAL A 186 -9.57 9.42 37.49
CA VAL A 186 -10.42 8.54 36.71
C VAL A 186 -9.57 7.50 36.00
N THR A 187 -9.90 6.22 36.17
CA THR A 187 -9.25 5.12 35.46
C THR A 187 -9.51 5.24 33.94
N PRO A 188 -8.45 5.32 33.10
CA PRO A 188 -8.65 5.51 31.67
C PRO A 188 -9.25 4.29 30.98
N ALA A 189 -10.20 4.54 30.08
CA ALA A 189 -10.60 3.62 29.05
C ALA A 189 -9.73 3.82 27.81
N PHE A 190 -9.58 2.77 26.98
CA PHE A 190 -8.74 2.79 25.80
C PHE A 190 -9.55 2.67 24.51
N ILE A 191 -8.97 3.19 23.42
CA ILE A 191 -9.43 3.00 22.07
C ILE A 191 -8.52 1.94 21.45
N GLY A 192 -9.09 0.78 21.14
CA GLY A 192 -8.36 -0.39 20.65
C GLY A 192 -8.42 -0.56 19.14
N PHE A 193 -7.83 -1.65 18.72
CA PHE A 193 -7.86 -2.15 17.36
C PHE A 193 -8.95 -3.24 17.24
N ASP A 194 -9.58 -3.35 16.08
CA ASP A 194 -10.45 -4.47 15.73
C ASP A 194 -9.63 -5.62 15.11
N GLU A 195 -10.31 -6.72 14.76
CA GLU A 195 -9.69 -7.94 14.24
C GLU A 195 -9.14 -7.77 12.81
N GLU A 196 -9.62 -6.80 12.05
CA GLU A 196 -9.20 -6.52 10.67
C GLU A 196 -7.99 -5.58 10.60
N SER A 197 -7.46 -5.15 11.74
CA SER A 197 -6.39 -4.16 11.80
C SER A 197 -5.05 -4.71 11.28
N GLU A 198 -4.40 -3.96 10.41
CA GLU A 198 -3.02 -4.21 9.99
C GLU A 198 -1.98 -3.89 11.09
N PHE A 199 -2.40 -3.22 12.17
CA PHE A 199 -1.54 -2.79 13.29
C PHE A 199 -1.44 -3.88 14.37
N VAL A 200 -1.11 -5.11 13.96
CA VAL A 200 -1.06 -6.29 14.84
C VAL A 200 -0.08 -6.11 16.01
N ALA A 201 1.07 -5.49 15.77
CA ALA A 201 2.08 -5.29 16.81
C ALA A 201 1.64 -4.26 17.85
N GLU A 202 0.98 -3.17 17.41
CA GLU A 202 0.42 -2.12 18.26
C GLU A 202 -0.77 -2.65 19.06
N ALA A 203 -1.65 -3.43 18.43
CA ALA A 203 -2.76 -4.09 19.10
C ALA A 203 -2.28 -5.06 20.18
N ALA A 204 -1.27 -5.88 19.87
CA ALA A 204 -0.67 -6.81 20.83
C ALA A 204 0.03 -6.06 21.98
N TRP A 205 0.72 -4.95 21.68
CA TRP A 205 1.33 -4.12 22.71
C TRP A 205 0.26 -3.53 23.65
N LEU A 206 -0.78 -2.93 23.08
CA LEU A 206 -1.87 -2.30 23.84
C LEU A 206 -2.60 -3.34 24.71
N ALA A 207 -2.88 -4.52 24.18
CA ALA A 207 -3.50 -5.62 24.92
C ALA A 207 -2.60 -6.12 26.07
N ARG A 208 -1.29 -6.21 25.86
CA ARG A 208 -0.34 -6.65 26.89
C ARG A 208 -0.20 -5.64 28.02
N GLN A 209 -0.20 -4.34 27.72
CA GLN A 209 -0.05 -3.29 28.74
C GLN A 209 -1.36 -2.98 29.46
N PHE A 210 -2.48 -3.01 28.76
CA PHE A 210 -3.76 -2.51 29.24
C PHE A 210 -4.94 -3.47 28.99
N GLY A 211 -4.69 -4.77 28.76
CA GLY A 211 -5.72 -5.74 28.39
C GLY A 211 -6.83 -5.92 29.44
N GLU A 212 -6.53 -5.66 30.72
CA GLU A 212 -7.50 -5.68 31.82
C GLU A 212 -8.34 -4.41 31.90
N ARG A 213 -8.01 -3.38 31.12
CA ARG A 213 -8.75 -2.12 31.09
C ARG A 213 -9.92 -2.18 30.12
N ARG A 214 -10.87 -1.27 30.31
CA ARG A 214 -12.00 -1.14 29.39
C ARG A 214 -11.53 -0.57 28.05
N PHE A 215 -11.89 -1.24 26.96
CA PHE A 215 -11.81 -0.69 25.61
C PHE A 215 -13.18 -0.14 25.23
N SER A 216 -13.32 1.18 25.23
CA SER A 216 -14.60 1.88 24.96
C SER A 216 -14.93 1.97 23.47
N PHE A 217 -13.94 1.82 22.60
CA PHE A 217 -14.07 1.90 21.15
C PHE A 217 -13.01 1.02 20.48
N ARG A 218 -13.35 0.44 19.30
CA ARG A 218 -12.40 -0.35 18.49
C ARG A 218 -12.58 -0.02 17.02
N THR A 219 -11.46 0.05 16.27
CA THR A 219 -11.45 0.30 14.82
C THR A 219 -10.12 -0.12 14.21
N SER A 220 -10.11 -0.51 12.92
CA SER A 220 -8.90 -0.77 12.14
C SER A 220 -8.14 0.50 11.70
N SER A 221 -8.73 1.69 11.86
CA SER A 221 -8.21 2.96 11.34
C SER A 221 -7.63 3.85 12.44
N GLN A 222 -6.34 4.17 12.38
CA GLN A 222 -5.70 5.09 13.33
C GLN A 222 -6.22 6.54 13.20
N THR A 223 -6.68 6.97 12.03
CA THR A 223 -7.34 8.28 11.87
C THR A 223 -8.69 8.30 12.59
N THR A 224 -9.43 7.18 12.56
CA THR A 224 -10.67 7.03 13.33
C THR A 224 -10.39 6.93 14.84
N GLN A 225 -9.30 6.26 15.25
CA GLN A 225 -8.87 6.25 16.67
C GLN A 225 -8.54 7.67 17.15
N ALA A 226 -7.84 8.48 16.37
CA ALA A 226 -7.55 9.87 16.68
C ALA A 226 -8.83 10.71 16.85
N ALA A 227 -9.81 10.52 15.93
CA ALA A 227 -11.10 11.19 16.03
C ALA A 227 -11.89 10.76 17.29
N ALA A 228 -11.88 9.48 17.64
CA ALA A 228 -12.53 8.97 18.85
C ALA A 228 -11.85 9.51 20.13
N ALA A 229 -10.51 9.59 20.15
CA ALA A 229 -9.77 10.17 21.28
C ALA A 229 -10.13 11.65 21.46
N ARG A 230 -10.18 12.42 20.37
CA ARG A 230 -10.63 13.82 20.35
C ARG A 230 -12.05 14.00 20.89
N ALA A 231 -12.94 13.07 20.54
CA ALA A 231 -14.32 13.05 21.00
C ALA A 231 -14.46 12.59 22.48
N GLY A 232 -13.36 12.22 23.16
CA GLY A 232 -13.37 11.84 24.57
C GLY A 232 -13.77 10.39 24.87
N TYR A 233 -13.69 9.48 23.88
CA TYR A 233 -13.98 8.06 24.12
C TYR A 233 -12.92 7.37 24.97
N GLY A 234 -11.69 7.91 25.04
CA GLY A 234 -10.62 7.31 25.81
C GLY A 234 -9.24 7.70 25.32
N VAL A 235 -8.26 6.86 25.65
CA VAL A 235 -6.85 7.00 25.26
C VAL A 235 -6.55 6.14 24.05
N ALA A 236 -5.97 6.73 23.01
CA ALA A 236 -5.54 6.02 21.79
C ALA A 236 -4.01 5.91 21.71
N LEU A 237 -3.51 4.78 21.22
CA LEU A 237 -2.10 4.61 20.84
C LEU A 237 -1.94 5.03 19.37
N LEU A 238 -1.29 6.17 19.16
CA LEU A 238 -1.13 6.78 17.83
C LEU A 238 0.34 7.06 17.50
N PRO A 239 0.74 6.99 16.22
CA PRO A 239 2.02 7.55 15.79
C PRO A 239 2.09 9.05 16.11
N ARG A 240 3.25 9.52 16.55
CA ARG A 240 3.42 10.94 16.95
C ARG A 240 3.01 11.92 15.85
N TYR A 241 3.34 11.64 14.61
CA TYR A 241 2.98 12.50 13.47
C TYR A 241 1.46 12.61 13.22
N VAL A 242 0.64 11.71 13.78
CA VAL A 242 -0.83 11.79 13.66
C VAL A 242 -1.39 12.84 14.62
N ALA A 243 -0.78 12.97 15.79
CA ALA A 243 -1.24 13.85 16.85
C ALA A 243 -0.52 15.22 16.88
N ALA A 244 0.64 15.34 16.23
CA ALA A 244 1.53 16.49 16.37
C ALA A 244 0.89 17.86 16.03
N ASP A 245 0.04 17.88 15.00
CA ASP A 245 -0.61 19.10 14.51
C ASP A 245 -2.10 19.16 14.90
N ASP A 246 -2.54 18.32 15.85
CA ASP A 246 -3.93 18.24 16.29
C ASP A 246 -4.11 18.83 17.70
N PRO A 247 -4.59 20.09 17.85
CA PRO A 247 -4.77 20.71 19.15
C PRO A 247 -5.85 20.02 20.01
N GLY A 248 -6.68 19.19 19.42
CA GLY A 248 -7.67 18.37 20.13
C GLY A 248 -7.11 17.09 20.74
N LEU A 249 -5.79 16.82 20.55
CA LEU A 249 -5.10 15.67 21.08
C LEU A 249 -3.91 16.11 21.94
N VAL A 250 -3.83 15.57 23.14
CA VAL A 250 -2.73 15.81 24.08
C VAL A 250 -2.14 14.48 24.54
N GLU A 251 -0.84 14.44 24.74
CA GLU A 251 -0.15 13.27 25.23
C GLU A 251 -0.54 12.94 26.66
N VAL A 252 -0.74 11.66 26.94
CA VAL A 252 -1.05 11.11 28.27
C VAL A 252 0.10 10.20 28.67
N LEU A 253 0.77 10.51 29.77
CA LEU A 253 1.88 9.72 30.29
C LEU A 253 1.33 8.75 31.34
N LEU A 254 1.38 7.45 31.05
CA LEU A 254 0.95 6.38 31.96
C LEU A 254 2.12 5.54 32.50
N GLY A 255 3.37 5.96 32.23
CA GLY A 255 4.59 5.33 32.74
C GLY A 255 5.11 4.17 31.89
N GLU A 256 4.46 3.84 30.78
CA GLU A 256 4.82 2.71 29.94
C GLU A 256 5.93 3.06 28.91
N ARG A 257 6.77 2.08 28.58
CA ARG A 257 7.68 2.18 27.43
C ARG A 257 6.87 2.01 26.15
N LEU A 258 6.72 3.10 25.42
CA LEU A 258 5.94 3.15 24.20
C LEU A 258 6.61 2.40 23.04
N PRO A 259 5.84 1.84 22.10
CA PRO A 259 6.38 1.13 20.95
C PRO A 259 6.99 2.10 19.93
N GLU A 260 7.90 1.56 19.12
CA GLU A 260 8.50 2.22 17.98
C GLU A 260 8.45 1.28 16.78
N ARG A 261 8.35 1.82 15.56
CA ARG A 261 8.32 1.05 14.32
C ARG A 261 9.29 1.60 13.30
N ASP A 262 10.15 0.73 12.78
CA ASP A 262 11.01 1.09 11.64
C ASP A 262 10.18 1.17 10.37
N VAL A 263 10.43 2.22 9.57
CA VAL A 263 9.91 2.39 8.21
C VAL A 263 11.00 2.06 7.22
N TRP A 264 10.67 1.19 6.28
CA TRP A 264 11.55 0.76 5.22
C TRP A 264 11.04 1.27 3.87
N LEU A 265 11.95 1.85 3.10
CA LEU A 265 11.77 2.14 1.69
C LEU A 265 12.27 0.94 0.90
N LEU A 266 11.41 0.40 0.07
CA LEU A 266 11.65 -0.79 -0.74
C LEU A 266 11.54 -0.42 -2.21
N ILE A 267 12.50 -0.86 -3.01
CA ILE A 267 12.52 -0.65 -4.46
C ILE A 267 12.81 -1.99 -5.11
N ARG A 268 12.14 -2.29 -6.19
CA ARG A 268 12.49 -3.45 -7.02
C ARG A 268 13.90 -3.29 -7.59
N ARG A 269 14.67 -4.36 -7.58
CA ARG A 269 16.09 -4.35 -8.00
C ARG A 269 16.27 -3.87 -9.45
N ASP A 270 15.35 -4.23 -10.34
CA ASP A 270 15.36 -3.84 -11.76
C ASP A 270 15.05 -2.36 -11.99
N LEU A 271 14.32 -1.71 -11.06
CA LEU A 271 13.94 -0.29 -11.15
C LEU A 271 14.93 0.66 -10.46
N ARG A 272 15.87 0.14 -9.67
CA ARG A 272 16.83 0.93 -8.87
C ARG A 272 17.61 1.97 -9.68
N ARG A 273 17.87 1.68 -10.96
CA ARG A 273 18.67 2.53 -11.85
C ARG A 273 17.83 3.47 -12.71
N ILE A 274 16.51 3.39 -12.67
CA ILE A 274 15.62 4.25 -13.45
C ILE A 274 15.63 5.65 -12.84
N PRO A 275 15.99 6.71 -13.60
CA PRO A 275 16.19 8.05 -13.05
C PRO A 275 14.99 8.61 -12.29
N ARG A 276 13.76 8.50 -12.83
CA ARG A 276 12.54 8.97 -12.17
C ARG A 276 12.25 8.22 -10.85
N VAL A 277 12.47 6.89 -10.82
CA VAL A 277 12.25 6.09 -9.60
C VAL A 277 13.25 6.48 -8.53
N ARG A 278 14.51 6.71 -8.93
CA ARG A 278 15.57 7.17 -8.05
C ARG A 278 15.29 8.57 -7.51
N ALA A 279 14.83 9.51 -8.34
CA ALA A 279 14.48 10.85 -7.91
C ALA A 279 13.37 10.83 -6.82
N VAL A 280 12.32 10.02 -7.01
CA VAL A 280 11.27 9.83 -6.00
C VAL A 280 11.85 9.22 -4.72
N ALA A 281 12.65 8.15 -4.84
CA ALA A 281 13.24 7.47 -3.69
C ALA A 281 14.17 8.39 -2.87
N ASP A 282 15.04 9.15 -3.54
CA ASP A 282 15.97 10.08 -2.90
C ASP A 282 15.21 11.20 -2.19
N TYR A 283 14.13 11.72 -2.80
CA TYR A 283 13.28 12.74 -2.20
C TYR A 283 12.51 12.21 -0.98
N LEU A 284 11.97 10.98 -1.03
CA LEU A 284 11.35 10.33 0.13
C LEU A 284 12.34 10.19 1.29
N ILE A 285 13.57 9.77 1.02
CA ILE A 285 14.63 9.68 2.03
C ILE A 285 14.92 11.05 2.66
N GLU A 286 14.93 12.11 1.84
CA GLU A 286 15.13 13.48 2.30
C GLU A 286 14.00 13.95 3.22
N ILE A 287 12.72 13.69 2.87
CA ILE A 287 11.56 13.98 3.73
C ILE A 287 11.74 13.32 5.09
N PHE A 288 11.97 12.01 5.14
CA PHE A 288 12.11 11.29 6.41
C PHE A 288 13.27 11.79 7.26
N ARG A 289 14.38 12.18 6.63
CA ARG A 289 15.53 12.78 7.35
C ARG A 289 15.21 14.14 7.91
N ARG A 290 14.53 15.01 7.14
CA ARG A 290 14.13 16.36 7.55
C ARG A 290 13.16 16.31 8.72
N GLU A 291 12.20 15.42 8.66
CA GLU A 291 11.10 15.30 9.62
C GLU A 291 11.39 14.36 10.81
N ARG A 292 12.64 13.97 11.03
CA ARG A 292 13.01 12.98 12.05
C ARG A 292 12.49 13.32 13.46
N LEU A 293 12.48 14.61 13.84
CA LEU A 293 12.00 15.04 15.16
C LEU A 293 10.49 14.84 15.33
N LEU A 294 9.71 15.09 14.26
CA LEU A 294 8.28 14.84 14.23
C LEU A 294 7.98 13.34 14.36
N LEU A 295 8.84 12.50 13.82
CA LEU A 295 8.70 11.04 13.88
C LEU A 295 9.15 10.47 15.23
N GLY A 296 9.86 11.24 16.06
CA GLY A 296 10.30 10.85 17.39
C GLY A 296 11.69 10.20 17.43
N ALA A 297 12.53 10.45 16.39
CA ALA A 297 13.91 9.94 16.32
C ALA A 297 14.94 11.02 16.69
#